data_1782602760e2b1d0d80f315e048474e5
#
_entry.id   1782602760e2b1d0d80f315e048474e5
#
_cell.length_a   1.000
_cell.length_b   1.000
_cell.length_c   1.000
_cell.angle_alpha   90.00
_cell.angle_beta   90.00
_cell.angle_gamma   90.00
#
_symmetry.space_group_name_H-M   'P 1'
#
loop_
_entity.id
_entity.type
_entity.pdbx_description
1 polymer ?
#
loop_
_entity_poly.entity_id
_entity_poly.type
_entity_poly.pdbx_seq_one_letter_code
_entity_poly.pdbx_strand_id
1 'polypeptide(L)'
;ADCVINVDEEDPLEKINDVTNGEGVDVSLDCTAGAGTIPVLLGIEALKRKGGTLLIQGDVAEFPNFPLGKVATKYITVKAARGHNYESCELALRQLNSDRFDLDMITTHRFALKDTHEAINAVGGSGDVIHVSLMPWA
;
A
#
# COMPACT_ATOMS: atom_id res chain seq x y z
N ALA A 1 5.32 -3.42 11.23
CA ALA A 1 4.65 -4.65 10.79
C ALA A 1 5.17 -5.81 11.63
N ASP A 2 4.31 -6.78 11.95
CA ASP A 2 4.67 -7.97 12.74
C ASP A 2 5.33 -9.04 11.84
N CYS A 3 5.00 -9.03 10.55
CA CYS A 3 5.59 -9.89 9.54
C CYS A 3 5.78 -9.10 8.24
N VAL A 4 6.88 -9.35 7.56
CA VAL A 4 7.19 -8.82 6.23
C VAL A 4 7.41 -10.01 5.32
N ILE A 5 6.87 -9.94 4.10
CA ILE A 5 6.97 -10.99 3.09
C ILE A 5 7.70 -10.42 1.89
N ASN A 6 8.83 -11.02 1.53
CA ASN A 6 9.51 -10.70 0.28
C ASN A 6 8.99 -11.63 -0.81
N VAL A 7 8.14 -11.09 -1.69
CA VAL A 7 7.49 -11.86 -2.76
C VAL A 7 8.45 -12.41 -3.82
N ASP A 8 9.70 -11.93 -3.85
CA ASP A 8 10.74 -12.46 -4.73
C ASP A 8 11.42 -13.71 -4.14
N GLU A 9 11.24 -13.97 -2.85
CA GLU A 9 11.92 -15.04 -2.12
C GLU A 9 10.96 -16.12 -1.60
N GLU A 10 9.71 -15.76 -1.32
CA GLU A 10 8.74 -16.67 -0.71
C GLU A 10 7.33 -16.49 -1.30
N ASP A 11 6.52 -17.55 -1.27
CA ASP A 11 5.12 -17.47 -1.69
C ASP A 11 4.31 -16.71 -0.63
N PRO A 12 3.72 -15.57 -1.01
CA PRO A 12 2.98 -14.75 -0.05
C PRO A 12 1.71 -15.43 0.48
N LEU A 13 1.05 -16.28 -0.31
CA LEU A 13 -0.16 -16.97 0.16
C LEU A 13 0.17 -18.07 1.16
N GLU A 14 1.24 -18.83 0.94
CA GLU A 14 1.72 -19.81 1.90
C GLU A 14 2.06 -19.14 3.22
N LYS A 15 2.83 -18.06 3.16
CA LYS A 15 3.22 -17.32 4.36
C LYS A 15 2.03 -16.71 5.12
N ILE A 16 1.08 -16.11 4.41
CA ILE A 16 -0.14 -15.58 5.02
C ILE A 16 -0.95 -16.71 5.67
N ASN A 17 -1.05 -17.85 4.99
CA ASN A 17 -1.76 -19.01 5.53
C ASN A 17 -1.12 -19.50 6.83
N ASP A 18 0.21 -19.56 6.89
CA ASP A 18 0.96 -19.97 8.07
C ASP A 18 0.72 -19.03 9.25
N VAL A 19 0.87 -17.71 9.06
CA VAL A 19 0.73 -16.72 10.13
C VAL A 19 -0.72 -16.54 10.59
N THR A 20 -1.69 -16.92 9.75
CA THR A 20 -3.12 -16.87 10.08
C THR A 20 -3.69 -18.23 10.49
N ASN A 21 -2.88 -19.27 10.59
CA ASN A 21 -3.30 -20.67 10.85
C ASN A 21 -4.39 -21.16 9.86
N GLY A 22 -4.32 -20.75 8.61
CA GLY A 22 -5.27 -21.12 7.57
C GLY A 22 -6.57 -20.33 7.53
N GLU A 23 -6.75 -19.37 8.41
CA GLU A 23 -7.99 -18.58 8.46
C GLU A 23 -8.05 -17.49 7.38
N GLY A 24 -6.89 -16.99 6.93
CA GLY A 24 -6.76 -15.84 6.06
C GLY A 24 -6.92 -14.51 6.81
N VAL A 25 -6.78 -13.39 6.10
CA VAL A 25 -6.80 -12.06 6.69
C VAL A 25 -8.19 -11.44 6.70
N ASP A 26 -8.49 -10.58 7.67
CA ASP A 26 -9.74 -9.83 7.72
C ASP A 26 -9.80 -8.69 6.69
N VAL A 27 -8.66 -8.05 6.45
CA VAL A 27 -8.53 -6.91 5.56
C VAL A 27 -7.30 -7.10 4.69
N SER A 28 -7.47 -6.91 3.39
CA SER A 28 -6.37 -6.75 2.44
C SER A 28 -6.39 -5.33 1.89
N LEU A 29 -5.25 -4.65 1.97
CA LEU A 29 -5.08 -3.28 1.48
C LEU A 29 -4.07 -3.29 0.33
N ASP A 30 -4.50 -2.92 -0.86
CA ASP A 30 -3.61 -2.67 -1.98
C ASP A 30 -3.18 -1.19 -2.00
N CYS A 31 -1.88 -0.94 -1.87
CA CYS A 31 -1.24 0.37 -1.96
C CYS A 31 -0.21 0.44 -3.09
N THR A 32 -0.28 -0.47 -4.06
CA THR A 32 0.73 -0.58 -5.11
C THR A 32 0.53 0.44 -6.22
N ALA A 33 1.62 0.76 -6.93
CA ALA A 33 1.59 1.55 -8.15
C ALA A 33 2.26 0.77 -9.28
N GLY A 34 1.62 0.68 -10.45
CA GLY A 34 2.19 0.03 -11.62
C GLY A 34 2.26 -1.50 -11.58
N ALA A 35 1.79 -2.16 -10.53
CA ALA A 35 1.80 -3.62 -10.40
C ALA A 35 0.62 -4.33 -11.08
N GLY A 36 -0.27 -3.58 -11.73
CA GLY A 36 -1.43 -4.12 -12.41
C GLY A 36 -2.43 -4.76 -11.46
N THR A 37 -2.95 -5.94 -11.84
CA THR A 37 -4.02 -6.61 -11.09
C THR A 37 -3.52 -7.64 -10.06
N ILE A 38 -2.22 -7.95 -10.08
CA ILE A 38 -1.64 -9.02 -9.26
C ILE A 38 -1.87 -8.80 -7.76
N PRO A 39 -1.62 -7.61 -7.18
CA PRO A 39 -1.81 -7.39 -5.74
C PRO A 39 -3.28 -7.52 -5.31
N VAL A 40 -4.20 -7.08 -6.16
CA VAL A 40 -5.64 -7.19 -5.90
C VAL A 40 -6.08 -8.66 -5.93
N LEU A 41 -5.57 -9.46 -6.89
CA LEU A 41 -5.84 -10.90 -6.95
C LEU A 41 -5.29 -11.62 -5.72
N LEU A 42 -4.05 -11.33 -5.34
CA LEU A 42 -3.42 -11.84 -4.14
C LEU A 42 -4.27 -11.51 -2.90
N GLY A 43 -4.73 -10.27 -2.80
CA GLY A 43 -5.59 -9.82 -1.71
C GLY A 43 -6.90 -10.60 -1.62
N ILE A 44 -7.57 -10.85 -2.76
CA ILE A 44 -8.80 -11.67 -2.80
C ILE A 44 -8.55 -13.10 -2.33
N GLU A 45 -7.42 -13.70 -2.72
CA GLU A 45 -7.05 -15.06 -2.29
C GLU A 45 -6.74 -15.11 -0.79
N ALA A 46 -5.96 -14.15 -0.30
CA ALA A 46 -5.52 -14.07 1.09
C ALA A 46 -6.65 -13.80 2.09
N LEU A 47 -7.75 -13.14 1.64
CA LEU A 47 -8.88 -12.84 2.51
C LEU A 47 -9.51 -14.11 3.07
N LYS A 48 -9.92 -14.05 4.34
CA LYS A 48 -10.65 -15.11 5.03
C LYS A 48 -11.87 -15.60 4.24
N ARG A 49 -12.29 -16.81 4.59
CA ARG A 49 -13.32 -17.54 3.83
C ARG A 49 -14.66 -16.84 3.74
N LYS A 50 -15.02 -15.98 4.71
CA LYS A 50 -16.27 -15.20 4.70
C LYS A 50 -16.09 -13.81 5.32
N GLY A 51 -16.54 -12.79 4.60
CA GLY A 51 -16.73 -11.45 5.14
C GLY A 51 -15.45 -10.61 5.27
N GLY A 52 -14.40 -10.92 4.49
CA GLY A 52 -13.22 -10.08 4.44
C GLY A 52 -13.46 -8.76 3.68
N THR A 53 -12.58 -7.80 3.89
CA THR A 53 -12.61 -6.51 3.18
C THR A 53 -11.38 -6.36 2.30
N LEU A 54 -11.61 -6.14 1.00
CA LEU A 54 -10.58 -5.69 0.07
C LEU A 54 -10.66 -4.17 -0.05
N LEU A 55 -9.59 -3.49 0.30
CA LEU A 55 -9.46 -2.04 0.14
C LEU A 55 -8.45 -1.74 -0.96
N ILE A 56 -8.86 -1.01 -1.98
CA ILE A 56 -8.04 -0.65 -3.13
C ILE A 56 -7.72 0.83 -3.03
N GLN A 57 -6.45 1.14 -2.80
CA GLN A 57 -5.90 2.50 -2.81
C GLN A 57 -4.84 2.62 -3.93
N GLY A 58 -4.33 1.48 -4.39
CA GLY A 58 -3.38 1.37 -5.46
C GLY A 58 -3.89 1.88 -6.81
N ASP A 59 -2.98 1.99 -7.77
CA ASP A 59 -3.28 2.50 -9.11
C ASP A 59 -3.60 1.36 -10.08
N VAL A 60 -4.84 0.88 -10.04
CA VAL A 60 -5.38 -0.13 -10.95
C VAL A 60 -6.31 0.55 -11.95
N ALA A 61 -5.87 0.71 -13.20
CA ALA A 61 -6.66 1.37 -14.25
C ALA A 61 -7.81 0.49 -14.75
N GLU A 62 -7.51 -0.77 -15.03
CA GLU A 62 -8.47 -1.75 -15.54
C GLU A 62 -8.24 -3.11 -14.91
N PHE A 63 -9.30 -3.88 -14.74
CA PHE A 63 -9.22 -5.23 -14.23
C PHE A 63 -10.01 -6.19 -15.14
N PRO A 64 -9.43 -6.61 -16.29
CA PRO A 64 -10.05 -7.62 -17.14
C PRO A 64 -10.23 -8.93 -16.35
N ASN A 65 -11.39 -9.56 -16.51
CA ASN A 65 -11.72 -10.83 -15.84
C ASN A 65 -11.67 -10.76 -14.31
N PHE A 66 -12.16 -9.67 -13.72
CA PHE A 66 -12.30 -9.56 -12.27
C PHE A 66 -13.05 -10.78 -11.68
N PRO A 67 -12.50 -11.46 -10.65
CA PRO A 67 -13.05 -12.72 -10.16
C PRO A 67 -14.30 -12.52 -9.30
N LEU A 68 -15.36 -11.94 -9.87
CA LEU A 68 -16.59 -11.61 -9.16
C LEU A 68 -17.21 -12.82 -8.46
N GLY A 69 -17.10 -14.01 -9.06
CA GLY A 69 -17.56 -15.25 -8.45
C GLY A 69 -16.90 -15.55 -7.10
N LYS A 70 -15.60 -15.31 -6.98
CA LYS A 70 -14.87 -15.46 -5.70
C LYS A 70 -15.30 -14.40 -4.70
N VAL A 71 -15.44 -13.15 -5.14
CA VAL A 71 -15.91 -12.05 -4.29
C VAL A 71 -17.27 -12.38 -3.70
N ALA A 72 -18.19 -12.89 -4.52
CA ALA A 72 -19.53 -13.28 -4.08
C ALA A 72 -19.52 -14.47 -3.12
N THR A 73 -18.78 -15.55 -3.44
CA THR A 73 -18.75 -16.77 -2.63
C THR A 73 -18.03 -16.58 -1.29
N LYS A 74 -17.02 -15.71 -1.23
CA LYS A 74 -16.31 -15.34 0.01
C LYS A 74 -16.99 -14.19 0.77
N TYR A 75 -18.08 -13.62 0.26
CA TYR A 75 -18.77 -12.45 0.84
C TYR A 75 -17.82 -11.26 1.07
N ILE A 76 -16.94 -11.00 0.11
CA ILE A 76 -15.95 -9.94 0.24
C ILE A 76 -16.60 -8.57 0.03
N THR A 77 -16.32 -7.65 0.94
CA THR A 77 -16.61 -6.23 0.74
C THR A 77 -15.46 -5.58 -0.01
N VAL A 78 -15.73 -5.03 -1.19
CA VAL A 78 -14.74 -4.26 -1.95
C VAL A 78 -14.97 -2.77 -1.73
N LYS A 79 -13.92 -2.06 -1.32
CA LYS A 79 -13.92 -0.60 -1.12
C LYS A 79 -12.76 0.01 -1.87
N ALA A 80 -12.95 1.25 -2.33
CA ALA A 80 -11.86 2.07 -2.86
C ALA A 80 -11.59 3.25 -1.92
N ALA A 81 -10.32 3.65 -1.85
CA ALA A 81 -9.88 4.84 -1.14
C ALA A 81 -8.99 5.66 -2.08
N ARG A 82 -9.41 6.84 -2.43
CA ARG A 82 -8.67 7.77 -3.30
C ARG A 82 -8.74 9.18 -2.71
N GLY A 83 -7.61 9.88 -2.82
CA GLY A 83 -7.50 11.24 -2.32
C GLY A 83 -7.54 11.33 -0.79
N HIS A 84 -7.69 12.54 -0.32
CA HIS A 84 -7.73 12.85 1.11
C HIS A 84 -8.69 14.03 1.34
N ASN A 85 -9.35 14.02 2.48
CA ASN A 85 -10.16 15.10 2.96
C ASN A 85 -9.46 15.82 4.13
N TYR A 86 -10.07 16.88 4.63
CA TYR A 86 -9.52 17.64 5.76
C TYR A 86 -9.29 16.76 7.00
N GLU A 87 -10.24 15.92 7.34
CA GLU A 87 -10.16 15.00 8.49
C GLU A 87 -8.98 14.03 8.38
N SER A 88 -8.75 13.50 7.17
CA SER A 88 -7.61 12.61 6.91
C SER A 88 -6.27 13.34 7.08
N CYS A 89 -6.18 14.59 6.62
CA CYS A 89 -4.98 15.42 6.81
C CYS A 89 -4.74 15.72 8.29
N GLU A 90 -5.79 16.05 9.05
CA GLU A 90 -5.69 16.30 10.49
C GLU A 90 -5.24 15.03 11.23
N LEU A 91 -5.79 13.87 10.88
CA LEU A 91 -5.39 12.59 11.45
C LEU A 91 -3.91 12.28 11.14
N ALA A 92 -3.46 12.51 9.90
CA ALA A 92 -2.07 12.33 9.51
C ALA A 92 -1.13 13.21 10.34
N LEU A 93 -1.47 14.49 10.52
CA LEU A 93 -0.69 15.41 11.38
C LEU A 93 -0.65 14.95 12.84
N ARG A 94 -1.75 14.44 13.37
CA ARG A 94 -1.77 13.87 14.72
C ARG A 94 -0.87 12.64 14.84
N GLN A 95 -0.81 11.79 13.80
CA GLN A 95 0.09 10.62 13.78
C GLN A 95 1.56 11.07 13.71
N LEU A 96 1.89 12.06 12.87
CA LEU A 96 3.23 12.64 12.79
C LEU A 96 3.72 13.18 14.14
N ASN A 97 2.83 13.80 14.92
CA ASN A 97 3.15 14.41 16.21
C ASN A 97 3.03 13.44 17.41
N SER A 98 2.72 12.17 17.16
CA SER A 98 2.40 11.23 18.26
C SER A 98 3.58 10.47 18.81
N ASP A 99 4.78 10.61 18.27
CA ASP A 99 5.99 9.81 18.56
C ASP A 99 5.77 8.28 18.48
N ARG A 100 4.59 7.87 18.02
CA ARG A 100 4.22 6.45 17.92
C ARG A 100 4.89 5.74 16.75
N PHE A 101 5.14 6.48 15.69
CA PHE A 101 5.77 5.99 14.47
C PHE A 101 6.84 6.98 14.02
N ASP A 102 8.01 6.47 13.68
CA ASP A 102 9.05 7.25 13.01
C ASP A 102 8.66 7.44 11.53
N LEU A 103 7.85 8.47 11.27
CA LEU A 103 7.40 8.78 9.91
C LEU A 103 8.42 9.62 9.13
N ASP A 104 9.46 10.15 9.78
CA ASP A 104 10.57 10.84 9.11
C ASP A 104 11.35 9.91 8.18
N MET A 105 11.37 8.61 8.49
CA MET A 105 11.98 7.60 7.63
C MET A 105 11.37 7.50 6.23
N ILE A 106 10.13 7.96 6.04
CA ILE A 106 9.46 7.95 4.74
C ILE A 106 10.11 8.96 3.79
N THR A 107 10.58 10.12 4.29
CA THR A 107 11.26 11.13 3.48
C THR A 107 12.72 10.78 3.31
N THR A 108 13.01 9.94 2.33
CA THR A 108 14.37 9.42 2.09
C THR A 108 15.32 10.44 1.48
N HIS A 109 14.78 11.40 0.70
CA HIS A 109 15.59 12.39 -0.01
C HIS A 109 15.06 13.80 0.21
N ARG A 110 15.97 14.73 0.51
CA ARG A 110 15.66 16.15 0.70
C ARG A 110 16.59 16.99 -0.19
N PHE A 111 16.02 17.88 -0.96
CA PHE A 111 16.75 18.77 -1.87
C PHE A 111 16.43 20.23 -1.56
N ALA A 112 17.39 21.12 -1.79
CA ALA A 112 17.10 22.56 -1.79
C ALA A 112 16.25 22.94 -3.01
N LEU A 113 15.55 24.06 -2.94
CA LEU A 113 14.68 24.49 -4.05
C LEU A 113 15.45 24.70 -5.37
N LYS A 114 16.71 25.15 -5.30
CA LYS A 114 17.58 25.30 -6.48
C LYS A 114 17.87 23.99 -7.19
N ASP A 115 17.80 22.86 -6.48
CA ASP A 115 18.14 21.52 -6.97
C ASP A 115 16.87 20.74 -7.39
N THR A 116 15.78 21.47 -7.73
CA THR A 116 14.48 20.88 -8.11
C THR A 116 14.59 19.89 -9.27
N HIS A 117 15.46 20.15 -10.24
CA HIS A 117 15.66 19.25 -11.38
C HIS A 117 16.23 17.89 -10.94
N GLU A 118 17.17 17.90 -10.01
CA GLU A 118 17.75 16.68 -9.44
C GLU A 118 16.71 15.92 -8.60
N ALA A 119 15.88 16.63 -7.85
CA ALA A 119 14.79 16.06 -7.09
C ALA A 119 13.78 15.32 -7.99
N ILE A 120 13.40 15.91 -9.13
CA ILE A 120 12.49 15.28 -10.10
C ILE A 120 13.13 14.02 -10.70
N ASN A 121 14.40 14.09 -11.06
CA ASN A 121 15.13 12.94 -11.60
C ASN A 121 15.25 11.80 -10.57
N ALA A 122 15.42 12.12 -9.30
CA ALA A 122 15.47 11.13 -8.22
C ALA A 122 14.17 10.33 -8.11
N VAL A 123 13.00 10.99 -8.23
CA VAL A 123 11.69 10.30 -8.18
C VAL A 123 11.52 9.28 -9.30
N GLY A 124 12.08 9.55 -10.49
CA GLY A 124 12.01 8.64 -11.64
C GLY A 124 13.16 7.63 -11.73
N GLY A 125 14.13 7.68 -10.80
CA GLY A 125 15.32 6.85 -10.81
C GLY A 125 15.10 5.46 -10.18
N SER A 126 16.07 4.57 -10.43
CA SER A 126 16.18 3.29 -9.72
C SER A 126 16.96 3.50 -8.43
N GLY A 127 16.42 3.10 -7.29
CA GLY A 127 17.10 3.20 -6.00
C GLY A 127 16.13 3.20 -4.82
N ASP A 128 16.65 3.37 -3.62
CA ASP A 128 15.91 3.37 -2.36
C ASP A 128 15.12 4.69 -2.14
N VAL A 129 14.50 5.22 -3.19
CA VAL A 129 13.70 6.45 -3.13
C VAL A 129 12.26 6.12 -2.78
N ILE A 130 11.86 6.43 -1.55
CA ILE A 130 10.47 6.30 -1.11
C ILE A 130 9.73 7.63 -1.32
N HIS A 131 10.31 8.72 -0.84
CA HIS A 131 9.71 10.04 -0.94
C HIS A 131 10.79 11.12 -1.05
N VAL A 132 10.55 12.08 -1.94
CA VAL A 132 11.43 13.23 -2.19
C VAL A 132 10.73 14.50 -1.72
N SER A 133 11.42 15.29 -0.90
CA SER A 133 10.95 16.61 -0.44
C SER A 133 11.86 17.72 -0.92
N LEU A 134 11.25 18.83 -1.33
CA LEU A 134 11.93 20.10 -1.54
C LEU A 134 11.90 20.93 -0.26
N MET A 135 13.04 21.44 0.16
CA MET A 135 13.22 22.27 1.35
C MET A 135 13.42 23.73 0.91
N PRO A 136 12.37 24.56 0.92
CA PRO A 136 12.42 25.93 0.36
C PRO A 136 13.38 26.85 1.10
N TRP A 137 13.70 26.50 2.36
CA TRP A 137 14.53 27.32 3.25
C TRP A 137 15.97 26.79 3.43
N ALA A 138 16.35 25.76 2.67
CA ALA A 138 17.69 25.16 2.73
C ALA A 138 18.63 25.77 1.67
#